data_b593f9f9c7ef67845a64f761218a6b18
#
_entry.id   b593f9f9c7ef67845a64f761218a6b18
#
_cell.length_a   1.000
_cell.length_b   1.000
_cell.length_c   1.000
_cell.angle_alpha   90.00
_cell.angle_beta   90.00
_cell.angle_gamma   90.00
#
_symmetry.space_group_name_H-M   'P 1'
#
loop_
_entity.id
_entity.type
_entity.pdbx_description
1 polymer ?
#
loop_
_entity_poly.entity_id
_entity_poly.type
_entity_poly.pdbx_seq_one_letter_code
_entity_poly.pdbx_strand_id
1 'polypeptide(L)'
;MKKLILLACTALLGTSTFADDISLGTPGYGGTGCPVGTVSATLSPDKKSLSLLFDQYQVAVGGTTGKSFDRKSCNIAIPVHVPQGLSVSILQIDFRGFNHLPQQATSQFNVEYFFAGTRGPTFQKVFRGLLNEDYLINNELTVQALAWSGCGADVNLRTNSSMRVNTVANREAMASIDSEDVRGGIIYQLQWRTCS
;
A
#
# COMPACT_ATOMS: atom_id res chain seq x y z
N MET A 1 -31.77 23.28 68.81
CA MET A 1 -31.42 22.01 68.14
C MET A 1 -31.19 22.31 66.67
N LYS A 2 -29.95 22.61 66.26
CA LYS A 2 -29.62 22.86 64.84
C LYS A 2 -29.11 21.56 64.22
N LYS A 3 -29.82 21.04 63.23
CA LYS A 3 -29.40 19.88 62.43
C LYS A 3 -28.43 20.33 61.36
N LEU A 4 -27.19 19.89 61.41
CA LEU A 4 -26.19 20.06 60.42
C LEU A 4 -26.40 18.98 59.32
N ILE A 5 -26.74 19.42 58.09
CA ILE A 5 -26.83 18.51 56.94
C ILE A 5 -25.45 18.52 56.25
N LEU A 6 -24.76 17.38 56.34
CA LEU A 6 -23.52 17.14 55.61
C LEU A 6 -23.86 16.75 54.17
N LEU A 7 -23.52 17.63 53.22
CA LEU A 7 -23.64 17.36 51.80
C LEU A 7 -22.37 16.59 51.35
N ALA A 8 -22.51 15.28 51.12
CA ALA A 8 -21.43 14.48 50.56
C ALA A 8 -21.34 14.74 49.04
N CYS A 9 -20.30 15.43 48.62
CA CYS A 9 -19.99 15.68 47.23
C CYS A 9 -19.22 14.46 46.67
N THR A 10 -19.91 13.53 45.98
CA THR A 10 -19.30 12.41 45.26
C THR A 10 -18.65 12.93 43.97
N ALA A 11 -17.33 13.06 43.98
CA ALA A 11 -16.55 13.35 42.79
C ALA A 11 -16.56 12.11 41.87
N LEU A 12 -17.28 12.18 40.75
CA LEU A 12 -17.16 11.23 39.66
C LEU A 12 -15.79 11.45 38.97
N LEU A 13 -14.84 10.57 39.30
CA LEU A 13 -13.60 10.45 38.54
C LEU A 13 -13.95 9.85 37.16
N GLY A 14 -14.15 10.70 36.17
CA GLY A 14 -14.25 10.27 34.77
C GLY A 14 -12.92 9.67 34.37
N THR A 15 -12.86 8.34 34.20
CA THR A 15 -11.72 7.68 33.55
C THR A 15 -11.75 8.06 32.09
N SER A 16 -10.77 8.84 31.65
CA SER A 16 -10.53 9.09 30.22
C SER A 16 -10.11 7.74 29.61
N THR A 17 -11.05 7.05 28.95
CA THR A 17 -10.70 5.93 28.08
C THR A 17 -9.98 6.54 26.89
N PHE A 18 -8.65 6.40 26.82
CA PHE A 18 -7.95 6.60 25.57
C PHE A 18 -8.55 5.58 24.59
N ALA A 19 -9.25 6.07 23.59
CA ALA A 19 -9.69 5.22 22.50
C ALA A 19 -8.41 4.69 21.85
N ASP A 20 -8.21 3.40 21.94
CA ASP A 20 -7.16 2.70 21.20
C ASP A 20 -7.41 2.94 19.71
N ASP A 21 -6.37 3.28 18.95
CA ASP A 21 -6.55 3.83 17.62
C ASP A 21 -5.74 3.03 16.60
N ILE A 22 -6.26 2.93 15.38
CA ILE A 22 -5.58 2.25 14.28
C ILE A 22 -4.23 2.91 14.03
N SER A 23 -3.19 2.08 13.97
CA SER A 23 -1.84 2.56 13.72
C SER A 23 -1.05 1.59 12.85
N LEU A 24 -0.05 2.13 12.16
CA LEU A 24 0.90 1.35 11.37
C LEU A 24 2.19 1.16 12.16
N GLY A 25 2.69 -0.07 12.14
CA GLY A 25 4.05 -0.37 12.56
C GLY A 25 5.08 -0.07 11.47
N THR A 26 6.35 -0.22 11.81
CA THR A 26 7.45 -0.09 10.85
C THR A 26 7.33 -1.16 9.75
N PRO A 27 7.28 -0.78 8.46
CA PRO A 27 7.19 -1.77 7.39
C PRO A 27 8.48 -2.57 7.25
N GLY A 28 8.34 -3.89 7.12
CA GLY A 28 9.40 -4.75 6.63
C GLY A 28 9.29 -4.90 5.12
N TYR A 29 10.39 -4.77 4.39
CA TYR A 29 10.38 -4.92 2.93
C TYR A 29 11.69 -5.49 2.40
N GLY A 30 11.63 -6.05 1.18
CA GLY A 30 12.79 -6.58 0.50
C GLY A 30 12.47 -6.97 -0.93
N GLY A 31 13.49 -6.88 -1.77
CA GLY A 31 13.40 -7.18 -3.19
C GLY A 31 14.30 -6.28 -4.03
N THR A 32 14.43 -6.63 -5.30
CA THR A 32 15.27 -5.87 -6.24
C THR A 32 14.67 -4.52 -6.62
N GLY A 33 13.36 -4.33 -6.42
CA GLY A 33 12.63 -3.07 -6.64
C GLY A 33 12.56 -2.17 -5.42
N CYS A 34 12.86 -2.71 -4.23
CA CYS A 34 12.80 -1.97 -2.98
C CYS A 34 13.96 -2.37 -2.05
N PRO A 35 15.20 -1.98 -2.36
CA PRO A 35 16.33 -2.16 -1.47
C PRO A 35 16.09 -1.51 -0.10
N VAL A 36 16.88 -1.90 0.90
CA VAL A 36 16.78 -1.35 2.25
C VAL A 36 16.93 0.18 2.23
N GLY A 37 16.02 0.88 2.90
CA GLY A 37 16.02 2.35 3.00
C GLY A 37 15.34 3.07 1.83
N THR A 38 14.69 2.37 0.89
CA THR A 38 14.09 2.96 -0.31
C THR A 38 12.56 2.89 -0.36
N VAL A 39 11.92 2.56 0.75
CA VAL A 39 10.45 2.55 0.86
C VAL A 39 10.01 3.30 2.10
N SER A 40 9.05 4.17 1.96
CA SER A 40 8.34 4.80 3.07
C SER A 40 6.85 4.44 3.04
N ALA A 41 6.26 4.29 4.22
CA ALA A 41 4.83 4.05 4.39
C ALA A 41 4.23 5.13 5.29
N THR A 42 3.15 5.74 4.85
CA THR A 42 2.48 6.82 5.59
C THR A 42 0.98 6.59 5.63
N LEU A 43 0.42 6.58 6.83
CA LEU A 43 -1.02 6.58 7.05
C LEU A 43 -1.55 8.02 7.02
N SER A 44 -2.66 8.26 6.34
CA SER A 44 -3.31 9.57 6.35
C SER A 44 -3.83 9.92 7.76
N PRO A 45 -3.99 11.22 8.09
CA PRO A 45 -4.49 11.64 9.40
C PRO A 45 -5.87 11.07 9.76
N ASP A 46 -6.73 10.86 8.76
CA ASP A 46 -8.05 10.25 8.90
C ASP A 46 -8.01 8.71 8.91
N LYS A 47 -6.81 8.12 8.77
CA LYS A 47 -6.54 6.68 8.78
C LYS A 47 -7.27 5.87 7.71
N LYS A 48 -7.73 6.53 6.65
CA LYS A 48 -8.44 5.90 5.54
C LYS A 48 -7.57 5.60 4.33
N SER A 49 -6.35 6.13 4.27
CA SER A 49 -5.42 5.80 3.20
C SER A 49 -4.01 5.52 3.70
N LEU A 50 -3.37 4.56 3.07
CA LEU A 50 -2.00 4.15 3.29
C LEU A 50 -1.21 4.36 2.01
N SER A 51 -0.20 5.23 2.04
CA SER A 51 0.68 5.50 0.91
C SER A 51 2.00 4.76 1.08
N LEU A 52 2.44 4.09 0.02
CA LEU A 52 3.78 3.53 -0.13
C LEU A 52 4.52 4.30 -1.21
N LEU A 53 5.66 4.88 -0.87
CA LEU A 53 6.54 5.59 -1.79
C LEU A 53 7.82 4.79 -2.00
N PHE A 54 8.29 4.73 -3.26
CA PHE A 54 9.45 3.97 -3.66
C PHE A 54 10.48 4.87 -4.34
N ASP A 55 11.71 4.88 -3.85
CA ASP A 55 12.79 5.71 -4.42
C ASP A 55 13.54 5.00 -5.56
N GLN A 56 13.44 3.67 -5.69
CA GLN A 56 14.25 2.88 -6.62
C GLN A 56 13.48 1.80 -7.39
N TYR A 57 12.13 1.88 -7.43
CA TYR A 57 11.35 0.86 -8.11
C TYR A 57 11.21 1.15 -9.61
N GLN A 58 12.34 1.12 -10.30
CA GLN A 58 12.46 1.37 -11.74
C GLN A 58 13.13 0.19 -12.43
N VAL A 59 12.62 -0.17 -13.60
CA VAL A 59 13.18 -1.21 -14.50
C VAL A 59 13.54 -0.55 -15.82
N ALA A 60 14.79 -0.75 -16.27
CA ALA A 60 15.30 -0.20 -17.52
C ALA A 60 16.00 -1.29 -18.34
N VAL A 61 15.79 -1.27 -19.66
CA VAL A 61 16.36 -2.19 -20.64
C VAL A 61 16.75 -1.45 -21.92
N GLY A 62 17.54 -2.10 -22.76
CA GLY A 62 18.05 -1.51 -23.99
C GLY A 62 19.20 -0.53 -23.75
N GLY A 63 19.61 0.16 -24.82
CA GLY A 63 20.67 1.16 -24.79
C GLY A 63 21.95 0.62 -24.15
N THR A 64 22.47 1.36 -23.18
CA THR A 64 23.70 1.00 -22.47
C THR A 64 23.55 -0.22 -21.55
N THR A 65 22.32 -0.62 -21.18
CA THR A 65 22.12 -1.82 -20.34
C THR A 65 22.37 -3.12 -21.10
N GLY A 66 22.25 -3.10 -22.43
CA GLY A 66 22.38 -4.26 -23.30
C GLY A 66 21.33 -5.37 -23.08
N LYS A 67 20.39 -5.17 -22.16
CA LYS A 67 19.36 -6.15 -21.83
C LYS A 67 18.14 -5.97 -22.73
N SER A 68 17.54 -7.06 -23.20
CA SER A 68 16.23 -7.04 -23.87
C SER A 68 15.06 -7.22 -22.90
N PHE A 69 15.36 -7.68 -21.68
CA PHE A 69 14.40 -7.97 -20.61
C PHE A 69 15.03 -7.65 -19.25
N ASP A 70 14.25 -7.07 -18.37
CA ASP A 70 14.57 -7.01 -16.94
C ASP A 70 13.29 -7.02 -16.09
N ARG A 71 13.43 -7.42 -14.83
CA ARG A 71 12.35 -7.49 -13.85
C ARG A 71 12.86 -7.13 -12.47
N LYS A 72 12.08 -6.29 -11.78
CA LYS A 72 12.27 -6.04 -10.35
C LYS A 72 11.02 -6.46 -9.58
N SER A 73 11.21 -6.84 -8.32
CA SER A 73 10.13 -7.22 -7.42
C SER A 73 10.33 -6.59 -6.05
N CYS A 74 9.22 -6.35 -5.37
CA CYS A 74 9.19 -5.85 -4.01
C CYS A 74 8.11 -6.58 -3.21
N ASN A 75 8.52 -7.11 -2.05
CA ASN A 75 7.63 -7.71 -1.07
C ASN A 75 7.63 -6.82 0.16
N ILE A 76 6.45 -6.43 0.63
CA ILE A 76 6.26 -5.52 1.76
C ILE A 76 5.35 -6.18 2.79
N ALA A 77 5.66 -6.00 4.06
CA ALA A 77 4.81 -6.39 5.19
C ALA A 77 4.67 -5.18 6.11
N ILE A 78 3.46 -4.68 6.27
CA ILE A 78 3.13 -3.53 7.10
C ILE A 78 2.33 -4.02 8.30
N PRO A 79 2.88 -3.98 9.53
CA PRO A 79 2.09 -4.24 10.72
C PRO A 79 0.97 -3.20 10.85
N VAL A 80 -0.24 -3.66 11.07
CA VAL A 80 -1.41 -2.80 11.28
C VAL A 80 -2.03 -3.19 12.62
N HIS A 81 -2.01 -2.26 13.56
CA HIS A 81 -2.76 -2.40 14.80
C HIS A 81 -4.23 -2.10 14.57
N VAL A 82 -5.09 -3.05 14.88
CA VAL A 82 -6.54 -2.96 14.76
C VAL A 82 -7.19 -3.01 16.13
N PRO A 83 -7.77 -1.91 16.61
CA PRO A 83 -8.41 -1.85 17.93
C PRO A 83 -9.49 -2.91 18.13
N GLN A 84 -9.72 -3.29 19.39
CA GLN A 84 -10.78 -4.23 19.75
C GLN A 84 -12.14 -3.73 19.24
N GLY A 85 -12.94 -4.66 18.73
CA GLY A 85 -14.23 -4.34 18.14
C GLY A 85 -14.21 -3.81 16.72
N LEU A 86 -13.03 -3.68 16.09
CA LEU A 86 -12.88 -3.24 14.70
C LEU A 86 -12.25 -4.30 13.82
N SER A 87 -12.52 -4.20 12.51
CA SER A 87 -11.92 -4.97 11.44
C SER A 87 -11.58 -4.04 10.28
N VAL A 88 -10.49 -4.29 9.57
CA VAL A 88 -10.02 -3.46 8.44
C VAL A 88 -10.05 -4.23 7.13
N SER A 89 -10.33 -3.53 6.04
CA SER A 89 -10.20 -4.03 4.67
C SER A 89 -9.62 -2.98 3.73
N ILE A 90 -9.14 -3.41 2.57
CA ILE A 90 -8.73 -2.55 1.46
C ILE A 90 -9.93 -2.40 0.53
N LEU A 91 -10.28 -1.16 0.21
CA LEU A 91 -11.42 -0.84 -0.68
C LEU A 91 -10.96 -0.57 -2.12
N GLN A 92 -9.89 0.18 -2.28
CA GLN A 92 -9.35 0.61 -3.56
C GLN A 92 -7.85 0.71 -3.47
N ILE A 93 -7.17 0.51 -4.59
CA ILE A 93 -5.72 0.69 -4.69
C ILE A 93 -5.41 1.52 -5.91
N ASP A 94 -4.66 2.58 -5.70
CA ASP A 94 -4.17 3.45 -6.74
C ASP A 94 -2.69 3.16 -6.99
N PHE A 95 -2.32 2.98 -8.25
CA PHE A 95 -0.95 2.79 -8.69
C PHE A 95 -0.54 3.94 -9.58
N ARG A 96 0.60 4.54 -9.29
CA ARG A 96 1.18 5.63 -10.07
C ARG A 96 2.58 5.27 -10.49
N GLY A 97 2.97 5.74 -11.66
CA GLY A 97 4.30 5.53 -12.19
C GLY A 97 4.43 6.10 -13.60
N PHE A 98 5.56 5.81 -14.23
CA PHE A 98 5.91 6.32 -15.54
C PHE A 98 6.28 5.18 -16.48
N ASN A 99 5.99 5.34 -17.78
CA ASN A 99 6.43 4.46 -18.84
C ASN A 99 7.11 5.24 -19.97
N HIS A 100 8.33 4.82 -20.31
CA HIS A 100 8.98 5.14 -21.57
C HIS A 100 9.12 3.86 -22.38
N LEU A 101 8.24 3.63 -23.34
CA LEU A 101 8.16 2.40 -24.12
C LEU A 101 8.19 2.73 -25.61
N PRO A 102 9.30 2.51 -26.34
CA PRO A 102 9.32 2.63 -27.79
C PRO A 102 8.41 1.59 -28.44
N GLN A 103 8.21 1.70 -29.74
CA GLN A 103 7.42 0.74 -30.51
C GLN A 103 7.90 -0.70 -30.27
N GLN A 104 6.97 -1.64 -30.05
CA GLN A 104 7.19 -3.05 -29.74
C GLN A 104 7.78 -3.33 -28.34
N ALA A 105 8.06 -2.32 -27.53
CA ALA A 105 8.36 -2.53 -26.13
C ALA A 105 7.09 -2.75 -25.31
N THR A 106 7.23 -3.44 -24.20
CA THR A 106 6.12 -3.68 -23.26
C THR A 106 6.60 -3.56 -21.82
N SER A 107 5.76 -3.02 -20.96
CA SER A 107 5.92 -3.19 -19.51
C SER A 107 4.73 -3.93 -18.91
N GLN A 108 4.96 -4.64 -17.82
CA GLN A 108 3.90 -5.32 -17.09
C GLN A 108 4.12 -5.16 -15.60
N PHE A 109 3.11 -4.62 -14.95
CA PHE A 109 2.99 -4.54 -13.51
C PHE A 109 2.07 -5.66 -13.00
N ASN A 110 2.50 -6.36 -11.94
CA ASN A 110 1.67 -7.32 -11.22
C ASN A 110 1.77 -7.01 -9.73
N VAL A 111 0.67 -7.17 -9.03
CA VAL A 111 0.62 -7.07 -7.57
C VAL A 111 -0.41 -8.05 -7.00
N GLU A 112 -0.06 -8.65 -5.87
CA GLU A 112 -0.94 -9.38 -4.98
C GLU A 112 -0.91 -8.66 -3.63
N TYR A 113 -2.06 -8.47 -3.00
CA TYR A 113 -2.17 -7.83 -1.68
C TYR A 113 -3.15 -8.59 -0.81
N PHE A 114 -2.76 -8.85 0.44
CA PHE A 114 -3.49 -9.71 1.36
C PHE A 114 -3.13 -9.42 2.81
N PHE A 115 -3.98 -9.78 3.73
CA PHE A 115 -3.60 -9.88 5.13
C PHE A 115 -2.92 -11.22 5.39
N ALA A 116 -1.86 -11.23 6.21
CA ALA A 116 -1.13 -12.46 6.51
C ALA A 116 -2.08 -13.57 7.01
N GLY A 117 -1.93 -14.78 6.44
CA GLY A 117 -2.82 -15.91 6.70
C GLY A 117 -4.05 -16.01 5.78
N THR A 118 -4.27 -15.05 4.90
CA THR A 118 -5.36 -15.07 3.92
C THR A 118 -4.80 -15.06 2.48
N ARG A 119 -5.67 -15.33 1.51
CA ARG A 119 -5.39 -15.02 0.11
C ARG A 119 -6.06 -13.71 -0.25
N GLY A 120 -5.39 -12.91 -1.06
CA GLY A 120 -5.91 -11.65 -1.54
C GLY A 120 -6.06 -11.61 -3.05
N PRO A 121 -6.69 -10.57 -3.56
CA PRO A 121 -6.81 -10.35 -4.98
C PRO A 121 -5.45 -10.04 -5.62
N THR A 122 -5.34 -10.40 -6.89
CA THR A 122 -4.20 -10.04 -7.74
C THR A 122 -4.66 -9.03 -8.78
N PHE A 123 -3.78 -8.10 -9.08
CA PHE A 123 -3.99 -7.15 -10.17
C PHE A 123 -2.83 -7.21 -11.14
N GLN A 124 -3.13 -7.12 -12.45
CA GLN A 124 -2.15 -7.09 -13.51
C GLN A 124 -2.49 -6.00 -14.51
N LYS A 125 -1.49 -5.20 -14.90
CA LYS A 125 -1.60 -4.23 -16.00
C LYS A 125 -0.44 -4.42 -16.96
N VAL A 126 -0.77 -4.48 -18.25
CA VAL A 126 0.21 -4.52 -19.35
C VAL A 126 0.09 -3.22 -20.13
N PHE A 127 1.23 -2.57 -20.33
CA PHE A 127 1.38 -1.40 -21.20
C PHE A 127 2.15 -1.81 -22.45
N ARG A 128 1.79 -1.22 -23.58
CA ARG A 128 2.42 -1.48 -24.88
C ARG A 128 2.88 -0.17 -25.51
N GLY A 129 4.10 -0.12 -25.98
CA GLY A 129 4.60 1.06 -26.70
C GLY A 129 3.76 1.36 -27.95
N LEU A 130 3.64 2.62 -28.32
CA LEU A 130 4.47 3.79 -28.13
C LEU A 130 3.96 4.63 -26.93
N LEU A 131 4.68 4.68 -25.81
CA LEU A 131 4.30 5.45 -24.60
C LEU A 131 5.50 6.24 -24.08
N ASN A 132 5.28 7.46 -23.64
CA ASN A 132 6.22 8.28 -22.90
C ASN A 132 5.42 9.18 -21.94
N GLU A 133 4.85 8.59 -20.89
CA GLU A 133 3.86 9.24 -20.04
C GLU A 133 3.76 8.64 -18.66
N ASP A 134 3.28 9.46 -17.74
CA ASP A 134 2.85 8.99 -16.42
C ASP A 134 1.56 8.19 -16.54
N TYR A 135 1.39 7.23 -15.65
CA TYR A 135 0.14 6.50 -15.54
C TYR A 135 -0.46 6.60 -14.13
N LEU A 136 -1.78 6.63 -14.11
CA LEU A 136 -2.59 6.45 -12.92
C LEU A 136 -3.55 5.29 -13.16
N ILE A 137 -3.52 4.30 -12.29
CA ILE A 137 -4.45 3.18 -12.33
C ILE A 137 -5.23 3.20 -11.02
N ASN A 138 -6.55 3.37 -11.14
CA ASN A 138 -7.47 3.20 -10.02
C ASN A 138 -8.05 1.79 -10.09
N ASN A 139 -7.77 0.96 -9.12
CA ASN A 139 -8.28 -0.40 -9.03
C ASN A 139 -9.25 -0.51 -7.85
N GLU A 140 -10.54 -0.37 -8.15
CA GLU A 140 -11.60 -0.59 -7.18
C GLU A 140 -11.82 -2.10 -6.98
N LEU A 141 -11.85 -2.52 -5.73
CA LEU A 141 -12.11 -3.91 -5.38
C LEU A 141 -13.61 -4.16 -5.31
N THR A 142 -14.04 -5.22 -5.99
CA THR A 142 -15.43 -5.66 -5.84
C THR A 142 -15.68 -6.15 -4.41
N VAL A 143 -16.90 -6.04 -3.93
CA VAL A 143 -17.29 -6.48 -2.58
C VAL A 143 -16.90 -7.93 -2.31
N GLN A 144 -16.94 -8.79 -3.33
CA GLN A 144 -16.55 -10.20 -3.23
C GLN A 144 -15.03 -10.41 -3.09
N ALA A 145 -14.23 -9.42 -3.51
CA ALA A 145 -12.76 -9.47 -3.41
C ALA A 145 -12.23 -8.85 -2.11
N LEU A 146 -13.10 -8.25 -1.28
CA LEU A 146 -12.69 -7.64 -0.02
C LEU A 146 -12.25 -8.72 0.98
N ALA A 147 -10.99 -8.66 1.36
CA ALA A 147 -10.47 -9.44 2.49
C ALA A 147 -10.52 -8.58 3.76
N TRP A 148 -11.13 -9.10 4.81
CA TRP A 148 -11.21 -8.44 6.11
C TRP A 148 -10.21 -9.03 7.08
N SER A 149 -9.60 -8.18 7.90
CA SER A 149 -8.80 -8.65 9.06
C SER A 149 -9.68 -9.36 10.08
N GLY A 150 -9.06 -10.15 10.96
CA GLY A 150 -9.71 -10.58 12.20
C GLY A 150 -10.17 -9.38 13.03
N CYS A 151 -11.19 -9.60 13.88
CA CYS A 151 -11.69 -8.57 14.79
C CYS A 151 -10.68 -8.31 15.92
N GLY A 152 -10.30 -7.05 16.11
CA GLY A 152 -9.38 -6.64 17.18
C GLY A 152 -8.03 -7.36 17.14
N ALA A 153 -7.61 -7.81 15.99
CA ALA A 153 -6.37 -8.56 15.83
C ALA A 153 -5.36 -7.73 15.06
N ASP A 154 -4.16 -7.58 15.62
CA ASP A 154 -3.02 -7.05 14.88
C ASP A 154 -2.75 -7.93 13.66
N VAL A 155 -2.63 -7.30 12.51
CA VAL A 155 -2.44 -7.99 11.23
C VAL A 155 -1.27 -7.41 10.46
N ASN A 156 -0.69 -8.20 9.58
CA ASN A 156 0.26 -7.71 8.60
C ASN A 156 -0.44 -7.56 7.25
N LEU A 157 -0.53 -6.33 6.74
CA LEU A 157 -0.85 -6.08 5.35
C LEU A 157 0.37 -6.44 4.51
N ARG A 158 0.22 -7.37 3.57
CA ARG A 158 1.28 -7.81 2.68
C ARG A 158 0.99 -7.42 1.24
N THR A 159 2.05 -7.00 0.57
CA THR A 159 2.04 -6.68 -0.86
C THR A 159 3.22 -7.34 -1.53
N ASN A 160 2.94 -8.19 -2.52
CA ASN A 160 3.94 -8.77 -3.40
C ASN A 160 3.78 -8.16 -4.79
N SER A 161 4.72 -7.34 -5.21
CA SER A 161 4.65 -6.66 -6.50
C SER A 161 5.83 -6.99 -7.40
N SER A 162 5.64 -6.84 -8.71
CA SER A 162 6.71 -6.91 -9.68
C SER A 162 6.42 -6.05 -10.91
N MET A 163 7.46 -5.38 -11.39
CA MET A 163 7.50 -4.68 -12.66
C MET A 163 8.49 -5.37 -13.60
N ARG A 164 8.09 -5.62 -14.85
CA ARG A 164 9.00 -6.11 -15.89
C ARG A 164 8.90 -5.26 -17.14
N VAL A 165 9.99 -5.15 -17.86
CA VAL A 165 10.06 -4.46 -19.15
C VAL A 165 10.73 -5.36 -20.19
N ASN A 166 10.22 -5.35 -21.41
CA ASN A 166 10.81 -6.00 -22.57
C ASN A 166 11.00 -4.97 -23.68
N THR A 167 12.09 -5.09 -24.42
CA THR A 167 12.36 -4.31 -25.62
C THR A 167 12.94 -5.17 -26.73
N VAL A 168 12.91 -4.65 -27.95
CA VAL A 168 13.51 -5.27 -29.14
C VAL A 168 14.56 -4.36 -29.74
N ALA A 169 15.52 -4.93 -30.49
CA ALA A 169 16.56 -4.19 -31.20
C ALA A 169 17.34 -3.20 -30.30
N ASN A 170 17.57 -3.57 -29.06
CA ASN A 170 18.30 -2.76 -28.06
C ASN A 170 17.75 -1.33 -27.86
N ARG A 171 16.46 -1.10 -28.14
CA ARG A 171 15.81 0.21 -27.90
C ARG A 171 15.67 0.45 -26.41
N GLU A 172 15.99 1.65 -25.95
CA GLU A 172 15.81 2.03 -24.56
C GLU A 172 14.33 2.01 -24.19
N ALA A 173 14.01 1.31 -23.09
CA ALA A 173 12.69 1.24 -22.53
C ALA A 173 12.77 1.20 -21.00
N MET A 174 11.83 1.86 -20.35
CA MET A 174 11.79 1.99 -18.89
C MET A 174 10.36 1.98 -18.39
N ALA A 175 10.18 1.43 -17.19
CA ALA A 175 8.95 1.58 -16.41
C ALA A 175 9.29 1.74 -14.92
N SER A 176 8.55 2.58 -14.23
CA SER A 176 8.67 2.77 -12.77
C SER A 176 7.33 2.64 -12.07
N ILE A 177 7.40 2.32 -10.78
CA ILE A 177 6.37 2.65 -9.79
C ILE A 177 6.99 3.79 -9.01
N ASP A 178 6.47 4.95 -9.21
CA ASP A 178 7.17 6.21 -9.18
C ASP A 178 7.86 6.67 -7.91
N SER A 179 8.91 7.47 -8.14
CA SER A 179 9.78 8.03 -7.14
C SER A 179 10.10 9.51 -7.30
N GLU A 180 9.89 10.13 -8.44
CA GLU A 180 10.38 11.50 -8.67
C GLU A 180 9.36 12.59 -8.35
N ASP A 181 8.09 12.27 -8.24
CA ASP A 181 7.07 13.23 -7.80
C ASP A 181 6.49 12.79 -6.46
N VAL A 182 6.36 13.71 -5.52
CA VAL A 182 5.84 13.57 -4.15
C VAL A 182 4.44 12.89 -4.06
N ARG A 183 3.94 12.38 -5.17
CA ARG A 183 2.62 11.75 -5.34
C ARG A 183 2.66 10.35 -5.96
N GLY A 184 3.84 9.77 -6.18
CA GLY A 184 3.98 8.46 -6.79
C GLY A 184 3.95 7.31 -5.80
N GLY A 185 3.57 6.12 -6.25
CA GLY A 185 3.61 4.91 -5.45
C GLY A 185 2.33 4.08 -5.52
N ILE A 186 2.08 3.32 -4.47
CA ILE A 186 0.86 2.54 -4.28
C ILE A 186 0.08 3.14 -3.12
N ILE A 187 -1.17 3.54 -3.36
CA ILE A 187 -2.05 4.10 -2.32
C ILE A 187 -3.19 3.12 -2.09
N TYR A 188 -3.33 2.66 -0.86
CA TYR A 188 -4.42 1.80 -0.41
C TYR A 188 -5.49 2.67 0.24
N GLN A 189 -6.71 2.61 -0.27
CA GLN A 189 -7.89 3.15 0.40
C GLN A 189 -8.43 2.10 1.35
N LEU A 190 -8.50 2.43 2.63
CA LEU A 190 -8.88 1.54 3.70
C LEU A 190 -10.32 1.79 4.14
N GLN A 191 -10.99 0.77 4.61
CA GLN A 191 -12.29 0.87 5.27
C GLN A 191 -12.31 0.06 6.57
N TRP A 192 -13.13 0.50 7.50
CA TRP A 192 -13.30 -0.08 8.81
C TRP A 192 -14.74 -0.50 9.02
N ARG A 193 -14.94 -1.53 9.79
CA ARG A 193 -16.26 -1.90 10.31
C ARG A 193 -16.15 -2.35 11.76
N THR A 194 -17.25 -2.16 12.52
CA THR A 194 -17.39 -2.80 13.82
C THR A 194 -17.58 -4.30 13.63
N CYS A 195 -17.01 -5.06 14.54
CA CYS A 195 -17.24 -6.50 14.61
C CYS A 195 -18.56 -6.78 15.34
N SER A 196 -19.35 -7.67 14.84
CA SER A 196 -20.56 -8.22 15.49
C SER A 196 -20.24 -9.61 16.06
#